data_1522b66c9cf57db356592e2767cda04b
#
_entry.id   1522b66c9cf57db356592e2767cda04b
#
_cell.length_a   1.000
_cell.length_b   1.000
_cell.length_c   1.000
_cell.angle_alpha   90.00
_cell.angle_beta   90.00
_cell.angle_gamma   90.00
#
_symmetry.space_group_name_H-M   'P 1'
#
loop_
_entity.id
_entity.type
_entity.pdbx_description
1 polymer ?
#
loop_
_entity_poly.entity_id
_entity_poly.type
_entity_poly.pdbx_seq_one_letter_code
_entity_poly.pdbx_strand_id
1 'polypeptide(L)'
;MFLEDTIDNCGLTVAKYIRETGQKTSLYFFGTSTNRAFYGYEYKAAHYLTEKEQVESLNIYQHFFRKYFPKKRIFLFDQSMDSAWAMCLSEVVYIDLKTGDICTEKGEKKSGYILTEKVLETIRKKTSFLNVSGEYLVNQDFIIDVTGQMIYLYQNKSILCKEKEMDTIKEFLWNMGQKVFL
;
A
#
# COMPACT_ATOMS: atom_id res chain seq x y z
N MET A 1 -14.75 5.86 -0.29
CA MET A 1 -14.82 6.98 -1.25
C MET A 1 -14.22 8.21 -0.63
N PHE A 2 -13.44 8.96 -1.39
CA PHE A 2 -12.84 10.24 -0.98
C PHE A 2 -13.66 11.38 -1.56
N LEU A 3 -13.92 12.37 -0.74
CA LEU A 3 -14.70 13.53 -1.08
C LEU A 3 -13.90 14.78 -0.68
N GLU A 4 -13.73 15.70 -1.61
CA GLU A 4 -13.13 16.99 -1.33
C GLU A 4 -14.19 17.92 -0.73
N ASP A 5 -13.89 18.48 0.44
CA ASP A 5 -14.75 19.46 1.08
C ASP A 5 -14.32 20.87 0.67
N THR A 6 -14.81 21.29 -0.47
CA THR A 6 -14.61 22.63 -1.03
C THR A 6 -15.63 23.63 -0.50
N ILE A 7 -15.36 24.91 -0.74
CA ILE A 7 -16.26 26.02 -0.38
C ILE A 7 -17.66 25.81 -0.97
N ASP A 8 -17.76 25.15 -2.11
CA ASP A 8 -19.02 24.89 -2.82
C ASP A 8 -19.85 23.74 -2.26
N ASN A 9 -19.40 23.10 -1.18
CA ASN A 9 -20.06 21.97 -0.52
C ASN A 9 -20.30 20.73 -1.42
N CYS A 10 -19.63 20.60 -2.53
CA CYS A 10 -19.82 19.48 -3.47
C CYS A 10 -19.61 18.13 -2.76
N GLY A 11 -18.56 17.98 -1.96
CA GLY A 11 -18.29 16.76 -1.21
C GLY A 11 -19.40 16.40 -0.24
N LEU A 12 -19.96 17.38 0.46
CA LEU A 12 -21.07 17.19 1.41
C LEU A 12 -22.36 16.78 0.69
N THR A 13 -22.63 17.37 -0.48
CA THR A 13 -23.80 17.00 -1.30
C THR A 13 -23.72 15.55 -1.76
N VAL A 14 -22.55 15.10 -2.21
CA VAL A 14 -22.32 13.70 -2.59
C VAL A 14 -22.46 12.77 -1.37
N ALA A 15 -21.92 13.15 -0.22
CA ALA A 15 -22.03 12.37 1.01
C ALA A 15 -23.49 12.20 1.44
N LYS A 16 -24.27 13.28 1.38
CA LYS A 16 -25.71 13.26 1.65
C LYS A 16 -26.42 12.26 0.74
N TYR A 17 -26.23 12.37 -0.55
CA TYR A 17 -26.81 11.45 -1.54
C TYR A 17 -26.48 9.99 -1.24
N ILE A 18 -25.21 9.68 -0.93
CA ILE A 18 -24.79 8.33 -0.58
C ILE A 18 -25.52 7.79 0.65
N ARG A 19 -25.72 8.62 1.67
CA ARG A 19 -26.43 8.22 2.88
C ARG A 19 -27.93 8.06 2.67
N GLU A 20 -28.55 8.93 1.88
CA GLU A 20 -29.96 8.85 1.51
C GLU A 20 -30.27 7.61 0.65
N THR A 21 -29.34 7.18 -0.19
CA THR A 21 -29.48 5.94 -0.99
C THR A 21 -29.19 4.66 -0.20
N GLY A 22 -28.90 4.76 1.09
CA GLY A 22 -28.65 3.61 1.96
C GLY A 22 -27.33 2.89 1.73
N GLN A 23 -26.43 3.45 0.95
CA GLN A 23 -25.12 2.86 0.69
C GLN A 23 -24.23 2.91 1.94
N LYS A 24 -23.65 1.75 2.29
CA LYS A 24 -22.73 1.59 3.43
C LYS A 24 -21.27 1.90 3.07
N THR A 25 -21.03 2.77 2.12
CA THR A 25 -19.69 3.16 1.69
C THR A 25 -18.99 3.97 2.77
N SER A 26 -17.75 3.64 3.08
CA SER A 26 -16.91 4.47 3.95
C SER A 26 -16.58 5.78 3.25
N LEU A 27 -16.86 6.90 3.90
CA LEU A 27 -16.61 8.24 3.40
C LEU A 27 -15.39 8.84 4.11
N TYR A 28 -14.56 9.52 3.34
CA TYR A 28 -13.37 10.23 3.79
C TYR A 28 -13.42 11.63 3.17
N PHE A 29 -13.33 12.65 4.01
CA PHE A 29 -13.31 14.02 3.55
C PHE A 29 -11.88 14.57 3.57
N PHE A 30 -11.59 15.42 2.60
CA PHE A 30 -10.41 16.26 2.56
C PHE A 30 -10.85 17.71 2.52
N GLY A 31 -10.33 18.52 3.42
CA GLY A 31 -10.68 19.94 3.48
C GLY A 31 -9.52 20.80 3.95
N THR A 32 -9.64 22.09 3.72
CA THR A 32 -8.63 23.09 4.09
C THR A 32 -8.76 23.55 5.55
N SER A 33 -9.89 23.26 6.20
CA SER A 33 -10.20 23.77 7.54
C SER A 33 -10.79 22.72 8.47
N THR A 34 -10.23 22.62 9.67
CA THR A 34 -10.74 21.76 10.75
C THR A 34 -12.16 22.15 11.20
N ASN A 35 -12.56 23.41 11.02
CA ASN A 35 -13.90 23.87 11.43
C ASN A 35 -15.01 23.17 10.67
N ARG A 36 -14.71 22.61 9.50
CA ARG A 36 -15.68 21.87 8.67
C ARG A 36 -15.73 20.39 8.98
N ALA A 37 -14.81 19.87 9.79
CA ALA A 37 -14.80 18.48 10.20
C ALA A 37 -16.10 18.02 10.88
N PHE A 38 -16.83 18.98 11.49
CA PHE A 38 -18.15 18.72 12.10
C PHE A 38 -19.14 18.10 11.11
N TYR A 39 -19.13 18.56 9.85
CA TYR A 39 -20.01 18.00 8.81
C TYR A 39 -19.68 16.54 8.49
N GLY A 40 -18.43 16.13 8.65
CA GLY A 40 -18.03 14.74 8.47
C GLY A 40 -18.79 13.79 9.43
N TYR A 41 -19.03 14.23 10.65
CA TYR A 41 -19.78 13.44 11.63
C TYR A 41 -21.25 13.28 11.26
N GLU A 42 -21.87 14.31 10.70
CA GLU A 42 -23.27 14.30 10.24
C GLU A 42 -23.50 13.18 9.21
N TYR A 43 -22.56 13.00 8.30
CA TYR A 43 -22.62 11.96 7.26
C TYR A 43 -21.92 10.66 7.64
N LYS A 44 -21.58 10.46 8.92
CA LYS A 44 -20.89 9.26 9.42
C LYS A 44 -19.63 8.97 8.60
N ALA A 45 -18.83 10.00 8.37
CA ALA A 45 -17.54 9.85 7.73
C ALA A 45 -16.59 9.04 8.62
N ALA A 46 -15.77 8.22 8.01
CA ALA A 46 -14.74 7.49 8.72
C ALA A 46 -13.63 8.42 9.19
N HIS A 47 -13.33 9.47 8.40
CA HIS A 47 -12.32 10.48 8.72
C HIS A 47 -12.54 11.78 7.97
N TYR A 48 -12.09 12.87 8.57
CA TYR A 48 -11.95 14.18 7.94
C TYR A 48 -10.48 14.62 8.08
N LEU A 49 -9.86 15.03 6.98
CA LEU A 49 -8.45 15.36 6.88
C LEU A 49 -8.27 16.80 6.45
N THR A 50 -7.35 17.47 7.09
CA THR A 50 -6.89 18.79 6.69
C THR A 50 -5.59 18.70 5.89
N GLU A 51 -5.28 19.78 5.14
CA GLU A 51 -4.02 19.86 4.38
C GLU A 51 -2.77 19.64 5.24
N LYS A 52 -2.77 20.11 6.49
CA LYS A 52 -1.66 19.90 7.42
C LYS A 52 -1.47 18.43 7.81
N GLU A 53 -2.59 17.71 7.93
CA GLU A 53 -2.57 16.30 8.29
C GLU A 53 -2.33 15.39 7.09
N GLN A 54 -2.45 15.90 5.86
CA GLN A 54 -2.30 15.11 4.65
C GLN A 54 -0.92 14.47 4.52
N VAL A 55 0.15 15.17 4.86
CA VAL A 55 1.52 14.67 4.71
C VAL A 55 1.85 13.64 5.81
N GLU A 56 1.47 13.91 7.05
CA GLU A 56 1.68 12.97 8.17
C GLU A 56 0.72 11.79 8.13
N SER A 57 -0.49 12.02 7.64
CA SER A 57 -1.56 11.02 7.56
C SER A 57 -1.43 10.08 6.37
N LEU A 58 -0.70 10.42 5.31
CA LEU A 58 -0.51 9.50 4.17
C LEU A 58 -0.01 8.13 4.61
N ASN A 59 0.89 8.06 5.60
CA ASN A 59 1.34 6.81 6.19
C ASN A 59 0.25 6.10 7.00
N ILE A 60 -0.56 6.86 7.75
CA ILE A 60 -1.71 6.35 8.51
C ILE A 60 -2.78 5.84 7.56
N TYR A 61 -3.00 6.53 6.41
CA TYR A 61 -3.98 6.12 5.40
C TYR A 61 -3.56 4.90 4.63
N GLN A 62 -2.31 4.78 4.23
CA GLN A 62 -1.81 3.54 3.63
C GLN A 62 -2.08 2.35 4.56
N HIS A 63 -1.80 2.52 5.87
CA HIS A 63 -2.10 1.49 6.86
C HIS A 63 -3.60 1.21 6.98
N PHE A 64 -4.41 2.26 7.01
CA PHE A 64 -5.87 2.17 7.12
C PHE A 64 -6.50 1.54 5.87
N PHE A 65 -6.10 1.96 4.66
CA PHE A 65 -6.56 1.36 3.42
C PHE A 65 -6.19 -0.11 3.32
N ARG A 66 -5.00 -0.48 3.73
CA ARG A 66 -4.57 -1.89 3.80
C ARG A 66 -5.48 -2.72 4.70
N LYS A 67 -5.99 -2.14 5.78
CA LYS A 67 -6.85 -2.84 6.74
C LYS A 67 -8.28 -3.07 6.24
N TYR A 68 -8.85 -2.14 5.47
CA TYR A 68 -10.28 -2.16 5.13
C TYR A 68 -10.61 -2.56 3.69
N PHE A 69 -9.66 -2.53 2.77
CA PHE A 69 -9.89 -3.09 1.44
C PHE A 69 -9.72 -4.61 1.44
N PRO A 70 -10.57 -5.35 0.70
CA PRO A 70 -10.46 -6.80 0.63
C PRO A 70 -9.07 -7.15 0.09
N LYS A 71 -8.22 -7.63 1.00
CA LYS A 71 -6.85 -8.00 0.70
C LYS A 71 -6.89 -9.18 -0.26
N LYS A 72 -6.37 -9.03 -1.47
CA LYS A 72 -6.16 -10.16 -2.36
C LYS A 72 -5.16 -11.10 -1.70
N ARG A 73 -5.60 -12.30 -1.40
CA ARG A 73 -4.77 -13.33 -0.79
C ARG A 73 -4.26 -14.27 -1.88
N ILE A 74 -3.03 -14.72 -1.72
CA ILE A 74 -2.45 -15.82 -2.49
C ILE A 74 -2.21 -16.95 -1.51
N PHE A 75 -2.64 -18.16 -1.86
CA PHE A 75 -2.36 -19.35 -1.06
C PHE A 75 -1.02 -19.92 -1.51
N LEU A 76 -0.11 -20.04 -0.56
CA LEU A 76 1.18 -20.71 -0.73
C LEU A 76 1.13 -22.02 0.04
N PHE A 77 1.57 -23.08 -0.61
CA PHE A 77 1.68 -24.39 -0.01
C PHE A 77 3.12 -24.63 0.46
N ASP A 78 3.29 -25.34 1.55
CA ASP A 78 4.60 -25.82 1.95
C ASP A 78 5.08 -26.96 1.04
N GLN A 79 6.32 -27.42 1.24
CA GLN A 79 6.93 -28.45 0.39
C GLN A 79 6.24 -29.81 0.52
N SER A 80 5.61 -30.10 1.66
CA SER A 80 4.86 -31.34 1.88
C SER A 80 3.45 -31.30 1.28
N MET A 81 2.96 -30.11 0.91
CA MET A 81 1.58 -29.84 0.51
C MET A 81 0.55 -30.08 1.62
N ASP A 82 1.00 -30.27 2.86
CA ASP A 82 0.13 -30.56 4.01
C ASP A 82 -0.44 -29.30 4.63
N SER A 83 0.24 -28.16 4.42
CA SER A 83 -0.21 -26.87 4.92
C SER A 83 -0.25 -25.79 3.85
N ALA A 84 -1.15 -24.84 4.03
CA ALA A 84 -1.27 -23.68 3.17
C ALA A 84 -1.34 -22.39 3.98
N TRP A 85 -0.58 -21.39 3.57
CA TRP A 85 -0.64 -20.05 4.13
C TRP A 85 -1.33 -19.08 3.18
N ALA A 86 -2.37 -18.42 3.69
CA ALA A 86 -3.06 -17.36 2.97
C ALA A 86 -2.27 -16.04 3.07
N MET A 87 -1.33 -15.85 2.17
CA MET A 87 -0.49 -14.65 2.10
C MET A 87 -1.29 -13.45 1.61
N CYS A 88 -1.23 -12.38 2.35
CA CYS A 88 -1.76 -11.08 1.94
C CYS A 88 -0.64 -10.23 1.34
N LEU A 89 -0.71 -9.92 0.04
CA LEU A 89 0.35 -9.19 -0.66
C LEU A 89 0.62 -7.80 -0.06
N SER A 90 -0.39 -7.14 0.48
CA SER A 90 -0.22 -5.84 1.14
C SER A 90 0.51 -5.90 2.48
N GLU A 91 0.76 -7.09 3.03
CA GLU A 91 1.51 -7.31 4.27
C GLU A 91 2.95 -7.76 4.00
N VAL A 92 3.28 -8.06 2.74
CA VAL A 92 4.62 -8.51 2.34
C VAL A 92 5.50 -7.31 2.08
N VAL A 93 6.65 -7.24 2.74
CA VAL A 93 7.67 -6.21 2.56
C VAL A 93 8.56 -6.57 1.37
N TYR A 94 9.11 -7.78 1.37
CA TYR A 94 9.87 -8.32 0.24
C TYR A 94 9.85 -9.85 0.23
N ILE A 95 10.21 -10.41 -0.92
CA ILE A 95 10.44 -11.83 -1.14
C ILE A 95 11.87 -12.00 -1.64
N ASP A 96 12.66 -12.83 -0.95
CA ASP A 96 13.96 -13.27 -1.41
C ASP A 96 13.77 -14.44 -2.38
N LEU A 97 14.11 -14.25 -3.65
CA LEU A 97 13.91 -15.25 -4.69
C LEU A 97 14.94 -16.38 -4.66
N LYS A 98 16.08 -16.18 -3.97
CA LYS A 98 17.12 -17.22 -3.83
C LYS A 98 16.73 -18.23 -2.74
N THR A 99 16.28 -17.72 -1.62
CA THR A 99 15.94 -18.56 -0.44
C THR A 99 14.46 -18.96 -0.41
N GLY A 100 13.60 -18.24 -1.14
CA GLY A 100 12.15 -18.37 -1.05
C GLY A 100 11.56 -17.75 0.21
N ASP A 101 12.33 -16.95 0.95
CA ASP A 101 11.88 -16.32 2.18
C ASP A 101 10.97 -15.12 1.92
N ILE A 102 9.91 -15.01 2.70
CA ILE A 102 8.94 -13.94 2.61
C ILE A 102 8.99 -13.14 3.92
N CYS A 103 9.34 -11.86 3.83
CA CYS A 103 9.35 -10.96 4.96
C CYS A 103 8.05 -10.16 5.01
N THR A 104 7.40 -10.13 6.17
CA THR A 104 6.13 -9.41 6.38
C THR A 104 6.30 -8.12 7.16
N GLU A 105 5.30 -7.24 7.12
CA GLU A 105 5.26 -5.97 7.86
C GLU A 105 5.37 -6.14 9.39
N LYS A 106 5.04 -7.33 9.90
CA LYS A 106 5.18 -7.67 11.32
C LYS A 106 6.59 -8.12 11.70
N GLY A 107 7.53 -8.12 10.75
CA GLY A 107 8.88 -8.63 10.95
C GLY A 107 8.98 -10.15 10.91
N GLU A 108 7.90 -10.84 10.65
CA GLU A 108 7.90 -12.29 10.50
C GLU A 108 8.58 -12.68 9.19
N LYS A 109 9.47 -13.65 9.27
CA LYS A 109 10.07 -14.32 8.12
C LYS A 109 9.36 -15.66 7.94
N LYS A 110 8.74 -15.85 6.79
CA LYS A 110 8.08 -17.10 6.39
C LYS A 110 8.94 -17.81 5.37
N SER A 111 9.34 -19.04 5.64
CA SER A 111 10.20 -19.89 4.82
C SER A 111 9.52 -21.21 4.50
N GLY A 112 10.02 -21.94 3.51
CA GLY A 112 9.58 -23.31 3.20
C GLY A 112 8.32 -23.38 2.32
N TYR A 113 7.82 -22.25 1.79
CA TYR A 113 6.70 -22.23 0.87
C TYR A 113 7.14 -22.33 -0.58
N ILE A 114 6.30 -22.98 -1.40
CA ILE A 114 6.56 -23.15 -2.83
C ILE A 114 6.16 -21.86 -3.57
N LEU A 115 7.16 -21.18 -4.12
CA LEU A 115 6.98 -20.02 -4.99
C LEU A 115 7.03 -20.48 -6.46
N THR A 116 5.94 -21.03 -6.96
CA THR A 116 5.86 -21.43 -8.37
C THR A 116 5.97 -20.21 -9.29
N GLU A 117 6.42 -20.38 -10.53
CA GLU A 117 6.48 -19.28 -11.50
C GLU A 117 5.13 -18.61 -11.71
N LYS A 118 4.04 -19.37 -11.67
CA LYS A 118 2.66 -18.82 -11.72
C LYS A 118 2.36 -17.88 -10.55
N VAL A 119 2.82 -18.22 -9.34
CA VAL A 119 2.69 -17.36 -8.15
C VAL A 119 3.54 -16.10 -8.34
N LEU A 120 4.80 -16.25 -8.75
CA LEU A 120 5.71 -15.13 -8.98
C LEU A 120 5.20 -14.20 -10.07
N GLU A 121 4.68 -14.71 -11.18
CA GLU A 121 4.02 -13.90 -12.20
C GLU A 121 2.82 -13.14 -11.66
N THR A 122 2.01 -13.79 -10.81
CA THR A 122 0.87 -13.14 -10.18
C THR A 122 1.30 -11.97 -9.30
N ILE A 123 2.42 -12.12 -8.58
CA ILE A 123 2.99 -11.06 -7.74
C ILE A 123 3.59 -9.95 -8.63
N ARG A 124 4.39 -10.29 -9.64
CA ARG A 124 5.01 -9.34 -10.58
C ARG A 124 4.00 -8.50 -11.37
N LYS A 125 2.84 -9.07 -11.70
CA LYS A 125 1.73 -8.34 -12.34
C LYS A 125 1.09 -7.28 -11.43
N LYS A 126 1.38 -7.30 -10.14
CA LYS A 126 0.98 -6.24 -9.23
C LYS A 126 1.96 -5.09 -9.37
N THR A 127 1.45 -3.91 -9.63
CA THR A 127 2.25 -2.68 -9.79
C THR A 127 3.03 -2.31 -8.54
N SER A 128 2.69 -2.89 -7.38
CA SER A 128 3.33 -2.62 -6.10
C SER A 128 4.63 -3.39 -5.86
N PHE A 129 5.02 -4.33 -6.72
CA PHE A 129 6.25 -5.10 -6.53
C PHE A 129 7.30 -4.78 -7.59
N LEU A 130 8.48 -4.38 -7.12
CA LEU A 130 9.67 -4.16 -7.93
C LEU A 130 10.55 -5.42 -7.92
N ASN A 131 11.05 -5.79 -9.09
CA ASN A 131 12.10 -6.79 -9.18
C ASN A 131 13.45 -6.09 -9.01
N VAL A 132 14.16 -6.41 -7.93
CA VAL A 132 15.45 -5.84 -7.59
C VAL A 132 16.54 -6.89 -7.82
N SER A 133 17.46 -6.60 -8.74
CA SER A 133 18.64 -7.42 -9.08
C SER A 133 18.34 -8.85 -9.53
N GLY A 134 17.07 -9.17 -9.81
CA GLY A 134 16.61 -10.53 -10.09
C GLY A 134 16.60 -11.45 -8.87
N GLU A 135 16.91 -10.91 -7.69
CA GLU A 135 17.06 -11.65 -6.44
C GLU A 135 15.93 -11.37 -5.45
N TYR A 136 15.28 -10.19 -5.57
CA TYR A 136 14.22 -9.77 -4.65
C TYR A 136 13.01 -9.25 -5.40
N LEU A 137 11.82 -9.56 -4.88
CA LEU A 137 10.60 -8.85 -5.18
C LEU A 137 10.27 -7.94 -4.00
N VAL A 138 10.42 -6.65 -4.18
CA VAL A 138 10.25 -5.63 -3.13
C VAL A 138 8.93 -4.92 -3.31
N ASN A 139 8.13 -4.89 -2.26
CA ASN A 139 6.90 -4.11 -2.27
C ASN A 139 7.22 -2.63 -2.08
N GLN A 140 6.94 -1.82 -3.10
CA GLN A 140 7.23 -0.38 -3.12
C GLN A 140 6.60 0.38 -1.96
N ASP A 141 5.45 -0.09 -1.45
CA ASP A 141 4.74 0.55 -0.33
C ASP A 141 5.53 0.52 0.98
N PHE A 142 6.60 -0.28 1.04
CA PHE A 142 7.49 -0.37 2.19
C PHE A 142 8.88 0.22 1.94
N ILE A 143 9.10 0.84 0.79
CA ILE A 143 10.35 1.57 0.52
C ILE A 143 10.27 2.90 1.26
N ILE A 144 11.26 3.14 2.14
CA ILE A 144 11.38 4.37 2.92
C ILE A 144 12.30 5.35 2.20
N ASP A 145 13.43 4.85 1.68
CA ASP A 145 14.44 5.68 1.06
C ASP A 145 15.27 4.86 0.06
N VAL A 146 15.87 5.56 -0.88
CA VAL A 146 16.78 4.99 -1.89
C VAL A 146 18.01 5.88 -2.00
N THR A 147 19.13 5.46 -1.42
CA THR A 147 20.37 6.24 -1.38
C THR A 147 21.55 5.40 -1.85
N GLY A 148 22.35 5.94 -2.79
CA GLY A 148 23.44 5.18 -3.42
C GLY A 148 22.91 3.93 -4.13
N GLN A 149 23.38 2.77 -3.74
CA GLN A 149 22.92 1.46 -4.23
C GLN A 149 22.03 0.73 -3.22
N MET A 150 21.58 1.41 -2.18
CA MET A 150 20.78 0.83 -1.12
C MET A 150 19.31 1.24 -1.22
N ILE A 151 18.43 0.27 -1.11
CA ILE A 151 16.99 0.47 -0.93
C ILE A 151 16.68 0.19 0.54
N TYR A 152 16.26 1.22 1.26
CA TYR A 152 15.88 1.12 2.67
C TYR A 152 14.40 0.82 2.78
N LEU A 153 14.09 -0.20 3.56
CA LEU A 153 12.75 -0.71 3.75
C LEU A 153 12.28 -0.51 5.18
N TYR A 154 10.99 -0.60 5.35
CA TYR A 154 10.37 -0.62 6.67
C TYR A 154 11.06 -1.64 7.60
N GLN A 155 11.11 -1.34 8.93
CA GLN A 155 11.78 -2.13 9.96
C GLN A 155 13.31 -2.21 9.84
N ASN A 156 13.94 -1.15 9.36
CA ASN A 156 15.41 -1.05 9.25
C ASN A 156 16.03 -2.17 8.38
N LYS A 157 15.28 -2.69 7.43
CA LYS A 157 15.79 -3.60 6.41
C LYS A 157 16.39 -2.80 5.27
N SER A 158 17.40 -3.38 4.63
CA SER A 158 17.98 -2.78 3.42
C SER A 158 18.36 -3.85 2.41
N ILE A 159 18.25 -3.51 1.14
CA ILE A 159 18.58 -4.38 0.02
C ILE A 159 19.59 -3.65 -0.87
N LEU A 160 20.67 -4.33 -1.21
CA LEU A 160 21.65 -3.83 -2.16
C LEU A 160 21.14 -4.05 -3.58
N CYS A 161 21.12 -3.00 -4.37
CA CYS A 161 20.74 -3.04 -5.78
C CYS A 161 21.96 -2.88 -6.69
N LYS A 162 21.92 -3.47 -7.88
CA LYS A 162 22.95 -3.26 -8.88
C LYS A 162 22.88 -1.82 -9.41
N GLU A 163 24.06 -1.19 -9.55
CA GLU A 163 24.16 0.21 -9.98
C GLU A 163 23.34 0.53 -11.24
N LYS A 164 23.43 -0.33 -12.24
CA LYS A 164 22.71 -0.20 -13.52
C LYS A 164 21.17 -0.25 -13.41
N GLU A 165 20.62 -0.71 -12.31
CA GLU A 165 19.17 -0.80 -12.07
C GLU A 165 18.66 0.38 -11.26
N MET A 166 19.55 1.12 -10.60
CA MET A 166 19.17 2.20 -9.69
C MET A 166 18.42 3.33 -10.38
N ASP A 167 18.84 3.70 -11.59
CA ASP A 167 18.17 4.79 -12.32
C ASP A 167 16.73 4.38 -12.69
N THR A 168 16.55 3.14 -13.14
CA THR A 168 15.21 2.60 -13.45
C THR A 168 14.33 2.55 -12.20
N ILE A 169 14.88 2.19 -11.04
CA ILE A 169 14.14 2.15 -9.78
C ILE A 169 13.76 3.56 -9.33
N LYS A 170 14.69 4.52 -9.40
CA LYS A 170 14.42 5.92 -9.06
C LYS A 170 13.37 6.53 -9.99
N GLU A 171 13.48 6.29 -11.28
CA GLU A 171 12.50 6.75 -12.28
C GLU A 171 11.11 6.16 -12.00
N PHE A 172 11.05 4.85 -11.69
CA PHE A 172 9.80 4.20 -11.33
C PHE A 172 9.17 4.84 -10.09
N LEU A 173 9.94 5.05 -9.02
CA LEU A 173 9.46 5.67 -7.78
C LEU A 173 9.05 7.12 -8.00
N TRP A 174 9.79 7.87 -8.82
CA TRP A 174 9.45 9.23 -9.22
C TRP A 174 8.10 9.29 -9.94
N ASN A 175 7.89 8.42 -10.92
CA ASN A 175 6.64 8.35 -11.68
C ASN A 175 5.44 7.95 -10.81
N MET A 176 5.66 7.17 -9.77
CA MET A 176 4.62 6.81 -8.79
C MET A 176 4.29 8.00 -7.89
N GLY A 177 5.28 8.75 -7.43
CA GLY A 177 5.09 9.99 -6.65
C GLY A 177 4.29 11.05 -7.41
N GLN A 178 4.53 11.20 -8.69
CA GLN A 178 3.77 12.13 -9.56
C GLN A 178 2.29 11.76 -9.70
N LYS A 179 1.95 10.47 -9.67
CA LYS A 179 0.55 10.00 -9.75
C LYS A 179 -0.27 10.26 -8.49
N VAL A 180 0.37 10.55 -7.37
CA VAL A 180 -0.30 10.88 -6.11
C VAL A 180 -0.69 12.35 -6.04
N PHE A 181 -0.10 13.20 -6.90
CA PHE A 181 -0.33 14.66 -6.95
C PHE A 181 -1.13 15.13 -8.18
N LEU A 182 -1.67 14.23 -8.98
CA LEU A 182 -2.61 14.48 -10.05
C LEU A 182 -3.99 13.90 -9.74
#